data_a999cc0f05e45c709ffeccb7b487778e
#
_entry.id   a999cc0f05e45c709ffeccb7b487778e
#
_cell.length_a   1.000
_cell.length_b   1.000
_cell.length_c   1.000
_cell.angle_alpha   90.00
_cell.angle_beta   90.00
_cell.angle_gamma   90.00
#
_symmetry.space_group_name_H-M   'P 1'
#
loop_
_entity.id
_entity.type
_entity.pdbx_description
1 polymer ?
#
loop_
_entity_poly.entity_id
_entity_poly.type
_entity_poly.pdbx_seq_one_letter_code
_entity_poly.pdbx_strand_id
1 'polypeptide(L)'
;IHPGGIPIDENVVVYNTETMYNLYRAVHQQIPVTNKLVSIVGEIDKPLTVRVPLGTTVKEAVSLAGKITVENPAYVMGGPMMGKPGTENTVITKTTNAIIILPDDHKLERSIDKNMDVERRRAASSCCQCRTCTEMCPRHALGHPIEPHRIMRAVANHDVSDLSVFANAAYCSSCGLCENYACPQGLSPRSVIAEFKNGLRAAGIRAPKTESSEVVPDRELKKAPVKRLKAKLGLYQYDVPAPFIDTTPVTKYVKILMSQHIGAPCTPSVKPGDTVAVGQVIGDSDKFV
;
A
#
# COMPACT_ATOMS: atom_id res chain seq x y z
N ILE A 1 -20.27 -1.30 -3.71
CA ILE A 1 -20.31 -0.51 -2.46
C ILE A 1 -20.53 0.94 -2.86
N HIS A 2 -21.56 1.56 -2.33
CA HIS A 2 -21.90 2.95 -2.57
C HIS A 2 -20.80 3.91 -2.04
N PRO A 3 -20.71 5.14 -2.54
CA PRO A 3 -19.69 6.09 -2.10
C PRO A 3 -19.75 6.35 -0.59
N GLY A 4 -18.59 6.36 0.06
CA GLY A 4 -18.48 6.50 1.52
C GLY A 4 -18.84 5.26 2.32
N GLY A 5 -19.40 4.23 1.69
CA GLY A 5 -19.71 2.95 2.31
C GLY A 5 -18.51 2.03 2.50
N ILE A 6 -18.68 1.03 3.36
CA ILE A 6 -17.73 -0.07 3.58
C ILE A 6 -18.42 -1.40 3.23
N PRO A 7 -17.67 -2.50 2.99
CA PRO A 7 -18.28 -3.77 2.58
C PRO A 7 -19.41 -4.27 3.50
N ILE A 8 -19.28 -4.05 4.80
CA ILE A 8 -20.28 -4.50 5.77
C ILE A 8 -21.63 -3.76 5.62
N ASP A 9 -21.64 -2.55 5.05
CA ASP A 9 -22.90 -1.84 4.76
C ASP A 9 -23.72 -2.59 3.69
N GLU A 10 -23.05 -3.43 2.88
CA GLU A 10 -23.66 -4.29 1.85
C GLU A 10 -23.77 -5.76 2.33
N ASN A 11 -23.69 -6.02 3.63
CA ASN A 11 -23.70 -7.37 4.21
C ASN A 11 -22.59 -8.28 3.64
N VAL A 12 -21.44 -7.71 3.27
CA VAL A 12 -20.29 -8.42 2.72
C VAL A 12 -19.08 -8.22 3.62
N VAL A 13 -18.38 -9.29 3.91
CA VAL A 13 -17.07 -9.23 4.60
C VAL A 13 -15.97 -9.66 3.65
N VAL A 14 -14.93 -8.85 3.53
CA VAL A 14 -13.81 -9.09 2.62
C VAL A 14 -12.55 -9.41 3.44
N TYR A 15 -12.01 -10.60 3.26
CA TYR A 15 -10.77 -11.05 3.90
C TYR A 15 -9.68 -11.34 2.89
N ASN A 16 -8.44 -11.11 3.29
CA ASN A 16 -7.29 -11.69 2.60
C ASN A 16 -7.24 -13.21 2.89
N THR A 17 -6.84 -14.01 1.90
CA THR A 17 -6.76 -15.49 2.02
C THR A 17 -5.90 -15.92 3.20
N GLU A 18 -4.75 -15.30 3.42
CA GLU A 18 -3.88 -15.58 4.56
C GLU A 18 -4.54 -15.23 5.90
N THR A 19 -5.37 -14.18 5.94
CA THR A 19 -6.15 -13.83 7.14
C THR A 19 -7.14 -14.94 7.48
N MET A 20 -7.85 -15.50 6.49
CA MET A 20 -8.77 -16.62 6.69
C MET A 20 -8.05 -17.87 7.19
N TYR A 21 -6.89 -18.18 6.62
CA TYR A 21 -6.06 -19.29 7.09
C TYR A 21 -5.60 -19.09 8.55
N ASN A 22 -5.14 -17.89 8.88
CA ASN A 22 -4.72 -17.56 10.25
C ASN A 22 -5.91 -17.57 11.24
N LEU A 23 -7.10 -17.13 10.81
CA LEU A 23 -8.32 -17.20 11.61
C LEU A 23 -8.68 -18.67 11.94
N TYR A 24 -8.64 -19.54 10.93
CA TYR A 24 -8.86 -20.99 11.15
C TYR A 24 -7.86 -21.55 12.17
N ARG A 25 -6.57 -21.22 12.04
CA ARG A 25 -5.54 -21.69 12.99
C ARG A 25 -5.77 -21.15 14.40
N ALA A 26 -6.15 -19.89 14.54
CA ALA A 26 -6.40 -19.29 15.85
C ALA A 26 -7.62 -19.95 16.54
N VAL A 27 -8.73 -20.14 15.80
CA VAL A 27 -9.97 -20.68 16.39
C VAL A 27 -9.88 -22.18 16.66
N HIS A 28 -9.40 -22.97 15.69
CA HIS A 28 -9.42 -24.42 15.78
C HIS A 28 -8.15 -25.04 16.38
N GLN A 29 -7.02 -24.39 16.20
CA GLN A 29 -5.72 -24.91 16.63
C GLN A 29 -5.09 -24.13 17.78
N GLN A 30 -5.71 -23.01 18.20
CA GLN A 30 -5.19 -22.10 19.23
C GLN A 30 -3.76 -21.60 18.93
N ILE A 31 -3.43 -21.45 17.63
CA ILE A 31 -2.12 -21.00 17.19
C ILE A 31 -2.20 -19.51 16.84
N PRO A 32 -1.47 -18.62 17.53
CA PRO A 32 -1.45 -17.20 17.25
C PRO A 32 -0.70 -16.89 15.93
N VAL A 33 -0.91 -15.69 15.40
CA VAL A 33 -0.19 -15.21 14.20
C VAL A 33 1.22 -14.79 14.59
N THR A 34 2.19 -15.68 14.37
CA THR A 34 3.61 -15.46 14.70
C THR A 34 4.50 -15.27 13.47
N ASN A 35 3.97 -15.56 12.29
CA ASN A 35 4.72 -15.49 11.04
C ASN A 35 3.86 -14.93 9.89
N LYS A 36 4.52 -14.55 8.81
CA LYS A 36 3.95 -13.98 7.61
C LYS A 36 4.53 -14.65 6.37
N LEU A 37 3.69 -14.90 5.35
CA LEU A 37 4.17 -15.26 4.02
C LEU A 37 4.62 -14.00 3.29
N VAL A 38 5.88 -13.97 2.86
CA VAL A 38 6.51 -12.82 2.21
C VAL A 38 7.13 -13.26 0.89
N SER A 39 6.74 -12.62 -0.20
CA SER A 39 7.37 -12.78 -1.51
C SER A 39 8.56 -11.84 -1.62
N ILE A 40 9.72 -12.37 -1.97
CA ILE A 40 10.98 -11.63 -2.18
C ILE A 40 11.28 -11.71 -3.68
N VAL A 41 11.26 -10.56 -4.33
CA VAL A 41 11.34 -10.44 -5.81
C VAL A 41 12.17 -9.21 -6.21
N GLY A 42 12.51 -9.11 -7.48
CA GLY A 42 13.29 -8.00 -8.02
C GLY A 42 14.72 -8.40 -8.32
N GLU A 43 15.66 -7.54 -8.02
CA GLU A 43 17.10 -7.72 -8.22
C GLU A 43 17.71 -8.69 -7.19
N ILE A 44 17.34 -9.96 -7.30
CA ILE A 44 17.73 -11.05 -6.42
C ILE A 44 17.95 -12.35 -7.20
N ASP A 45 18.92 -13.16 -6.81
CA ASP A 45 19.28 -14.39 -7.50
C ASP A 45 18.12 -15.38 -7.64
N LYS A 46 17.35 -15.56 -6.57
CA LYS A 46 16.28 -16.58 -6.48
C LYS A 46 14.99 -15.97 -5.95
N PRO A 47 14.15 -15.37 -6.80
CA PRO A 47 12.83 -14.93 -6.39
C PRO A 47 12.04 -16.08 -5.76
N LEU A 48 11.50 -15.85 -4.55
CA LEU A 48 10.80 -16.88 -3.79
C LEU A 48 9.76 -16.29 -2.83
N THR A 49 8.89 -17.14 -2.33
CA THR A 49 7.98 -16.82 -1.23
C THR A 49 8.33 -17.69 -0.03
N VAL A 50 8.52 -17.08 1.12
CA VAL A 50 8.94 -17.76 2.35
C VAL A 50 8.06 -17.37 3.53
N ARG A 51 8.08 -18.24 4.55
CA ARG A 51 7.44 -17.99 5.84
C ARG A 51 8.46 -17.29 6.75
N VAL A 52 8.16 -16.05 7.15
CA VAL A 52 9.06 -15.21 7.95
C VAL A 52 8.44 -14.94 9.32
N PRO A 53 9.13 -15.12 10.44
CA PRO A 53 8.67 -14.68 11.75
C PRO A 53 8.40 -13.16 11.76
N LEU A 54 7.36 -12.74 12.46
CA LEU A 54 7.10 -11.31 12.65
C LEU A 54 8.24 -10.66 13.43
N GLY A 55 8.64 -9.46 12.98
CA GLY A 55 9.73 -8.72 13.60
C GLY A 55 11.14 -9.06 13.07
N THR A 56 11.26 -10.03 12.16
CA THR A 56 12.49 -10.31 11.40
C THR A 56 12.85 -9.12 10.51
N THR A 57 14.11 -8.82 10.33
CA THR A 57 14.57 -7.76 9.44
C THR A 57 14.49 -8.15 7.96
N VAL A 58 14.36 -7.14 7.10
CA VAL A 58 14.44 -7.33 5.63
C VAL A 58 15.75 -8.04 5.26
N LYS A 59 16.87 -7.65 5.85
CA LYS A 59 18.18 -8.28 5.60
C LYS A 59 18.16 -9.79 5.84
N GLU A 60 17.62 -10.22 6.98
CA GLU A 60 17.53 -11.66 7.31
C GLU A 60 16.58 -12.39 6.36
N ALA A 61 15.43 -11.81 6.02
CA ALA A 61 14.49 -12.42 5.10
C ALA A 61 15.07 -12.54 3.68
N VAL A 62 15.70 -11.49 3.17
CA VAL A 62 16.30 -11.44 1.83
C VAL A 62 17.46 -12.41 1.69
N SER A 63 18.21 -12.69 2.77
CA SER A 63 19.31 -13.67 2.73
C SER A 63 18.89 -15.08 2.30
N LEU A 64 17.63 -15.44 2.46
CA LEU A 64 17.07 -16.71 1.98
C LEU A 64 16.93 -16.78 0.46
N ALA A 65 16.81 -15.64 -0.19
CA ALA A 65 16.66 -15.52 -1.64
C ALA A 65 17.99 -15.38 -2.40
N GLY A 66 19.12 -15.53 -1.70
CA GLY A 66 20.46 -15.48 -2.28
C GLY A 66 21.08 -14.08 -2.26
N LYS A 67 21.82 -13.75 -3.31
CA LYS A 67 22.52 -12.46 -3.41
C LYS A 67 21.66 -11.42 -4.12
N ILE A 68 21.75 -10.18 -3.67
CA ILE A 68 21.23 -9.01 -4.38
C ILE A 68 22.14 -8.77 -5.59
N THR A 69 21.56 -8.54 -6.75
CA THR A 69 22.27 -8.44 -8.05
C THR A 69 22.68 -7.02 -8.42
N VAL A 70 22.29 -6.02 -7.60
CA VAL A 70 22.65 -4.60 -7.80
C VAL A 70 23.49 -4.08 -6.65
N GLU A 71 24.34 -3.08 -6.93
CA GLU A 71 25.23 -2.48 -5.93
C GLU A 71 24.47 -1.63 -4.90
N ASN A 72 23.51 -0.83 -5.36
CA ASN A 72 22.71 0.09 -4.54
C ASN A 72 21.23 -0.36 -4.56
N PRO A 73 20.82 -1.27 -3.69
CA PRO A 73 19.45 -1.75 -3.65
C PRO A 73 18.53 -0.78 -2.93
N ALA A 74 17.39 -0.48 -3.56
CA ALA A 74 16.22 0.12 -2.92
C ALA A 74 15.20 -0.98 -2.57
N TYR A 75 14.53 -0.83 -1.44
CA TYR A 75 13.56 -1.81 -0.96
C TYR A 75 12.16 -1.22 -0.95
N VAL A 76 11.22 -1.83 -1.66
CA VAL A 76 9.80 -1.48 -1.61
C VAL A 76 9.05 -2.53 -0.79
N MET A 77 8.50 -2.11 0.34
CA MET A 77 7.75 -2.96 1.26
C MET A 77 6.29 -3.02 0.83
N GLY A 78 5.85 -4.17 0.33
CA GLY A 78 4.49 -4.38 -0.18
C GLY A 78 4.41 -4.36 -1.70
N GLY A 79 3.25 -4.00 -2.25
CA GLY A 79 3.02 -3.99 -3.69
C GLY A 79 3.62 -2.77 -4.39
N PRO A 80 3.90 -2.87 -5.71
CA PRO A 80 4.63 -1.81 -6.43
C PRO A 80 3.90 -0.47 -6.53
N MET A 81 2.56 -0.46 -6.38
CA MET A 81 1.77 0.77 -6.52
C MET A 81 1.45 1.45 -5.19
N MET A 82 1.47 0.72 -4.08
CA MET A 82 1.06 1.19 -2.76
C MET A 82 2.11 0.89 -1.67
N GLY A 83 3.21 0.25 -2.04
CA GLY A 83 4.31 -0.06 -1.14
C GLY A 83 4.97 1.20 -0.57
N LYS A 84 5.72 1.00 0.49
CA LYS A 84 6.47 2.05 1.17
C LYS A 84 7.97 1.80 1.02
N PRO A 85 8.80 2.84 1.06
CA PRO A 85 10.24 2.63 1.09
C PRO A 85 10.65 1.87 2.35
N GLY A 86 11.62 1.01 2.23
CA GLY A 86 12.20 0.25 3.32
C GLY A 86 13.72 0.31 3.31
N THR A 87 14.32 -0.29 4.32
CA THR A 87 15.77 -0.47 4.45
C THR A 87 16.05 -1.90 4.87
N GLU A 88 17.30 -2.32 4.86
CA GLU A 88 17.71 -3.64 5.39
C GLU A 88 17.24 -3.88 6.84
N ASN A 89 17.15 -2.82 7.63
CA ASN A 89 16.74 -2.87 9.03
C ASN A 89 15.22 -2.75 9.25
N THR A 90 14.44 -2.52 8.18
CA THR A 90 12.99 -2.54 8.25
C THR A 90 12.50 -3.92 8.68
N VAL A 91 11.50 -3.98 9.55
CA VAL A 91 11.00 -5.25 10.07
C VAL A 91 9.75 -5.73 9.34
N ILE A 92 9.62 -7.03 9.25
CA ILE A 92 8.42 -7.71 8.72
C ILE A 92 7.29 -7.59 9.74
N THR A 93 6.17 -7.07 9.27
CA THR A 93 4.94 -6.88 10.05
C THR A 93 3.81 -7.75 9.51
N LYS A 94 2.68 -7.80 10.21
CA LYS A 94 1.46 -8.49 9.75
C LYS A 94 0.97 -8.01 8.37
N THR A 95 1.34 -6.81 7.95
CA THR A 95 0.91 -6.20 6.68
C THR A 95 1.96 -6.32 5.56
N THR A 96 3.13 -6.87 5.83
CA THR A 96 4.20 -7.04 4.83
C THR A 96 3.94 -8.29 3.99
N ASN A 97 3.49 -8.11 2.75
CA ASN A 97 3.21 -9.22 1.82
C ASN A 97 4.34 -9.50 0.83
N ALA A 98 5.16 -8.49 0.54
CA ALA A 98 6.27 -8.60 -0.39
C ALA A 98 7.40 -7.64 -0.04
N ILE A 99 8.59 -7.99 -0.49
CA ILE A 99 9.79 -7.15 -0.55
C ILE A 99 10.20 -7.13 -2.01
N ILE A 100 10.18 -5.96 -2.63
CA ILE A 100 10.63 -5.78 -4.00
C ILE A 100 11.98 -5.06 -3.94
N ILE A 101 13.01 -5.66 -4.49
CA ILE A 101 14.38 -5.12 -4.53
C ILE A 101 14.60 -4.54 -5.91
N LEU A 102 14.95 -3.28 -5.99
CA LEU A 102 15.13 -2.54 -7.24
C LEU A 102 16.45 -1.75 -7.19
N PRO A 103 17.01 -1.33 -8.33
CA PRO A 103 18.07 -0.32 -8.34
C PRO A 103 17.57 1.00 -7.71
N ASP A 104 18.44 1.74 -7.04
CA ASP A 104 18.09 3.02 -6.41
C ASP A 104 17.64 4.10 -7.41
N ASP A 105 18.04 4.00 -8.66
CA ASP A 105 17.62 4.87 -9.75
C ASP A 105 16.33 4.44 -10.44
N HIS A 106 15.71 3.34 -10.00
CA HIS A 106 14.49 2.82 -10.61
C HIS A 106 13.34 3.81 -10.51
N LYS A 107 12.52 3.89 -11.58
CA LYS A 107 11.39 4.81 -11.68
C LYS A 107 10.41 4.71 -10.51
N LEU A 108 10.18 3.50 -10.01
CA LEU A 108 9.25 3.26 -8.92
C LEU A 108 9.75 3.88 -7.62
N GLU A 109 11.06 3.78 -7.33
CA GLU A 109 11.68 4.40 -6.17
C GLU A 109 11.49 5.91 -6.18
N ARG A 110 11.81 6.56 -7.30
CA ARG A 110 11.57 7.99 -7.50
C ARG A 110 10.09 8.41 -7.36
N SER A 111 9.17 7.47 -7.49
CA SER A 111 7.73 7.72 -7.36
C SER A 111 7.22 7.62 -5.92
N ILE A 112 7.99 7.00 -5.02
CA ILE A 112 7.60 6.76 -3.62
C ILE A 112 8.04 7.91 -2.72
N ASP A 113 9.29 8.37 -2.86
CA ASP A 113 9.83 9.49 -2.09
C ASP A 113 9.79 10.78 -2.92
N LYS A 114 8.81 11.64 -2.66
CA LYS A 114 8.55 12.86 -3.42
C LYS A 114 8.54 14.10 -2.56
N ASN A 115 9.22 15.13 -3.04
CA ASN A 115 9.08 16.47 -2.48
C ASN A 115 7.76 17.10 -2.98
N MET A 116 6.78 17.24 -2.11
CA MET A 116 5.45 17.71 -2.47
C MET A 116 5.41 19.17 -2.92
N ASP A 117 6.34 20.02 -2.49
CA ASP A 117 6.45 21.42 -3.00
C ASP A 117 6.86 21.41 -4.48
N VAL A 118 7.77 20.51 -4.86
CA VAL A 118 8.15 20.32 -6.26
C VAL A 118 6.97 19.78 -7.06
N GLU A 119 6.25 18.79 -6.54
CA GLU A 119 5.11 18.19 -7.24
C GLU A 119 3.96 19.17 -7.44
N ARG A 120 3.68 20.06 -6.48
CA ARG A 120 2.69 21.14 -6.63
C ARG A 120 3.09 22.17 -7.70
N ARG A 121 4.35 22.58 -7.74
CA ARG A 121 4.87 23.49 -8.80
C ARG A 121 4.81 22.84 -10.18
N ARG A 122 5.15 21.55 -10.28
CA ARG A 122 5.00 20.78 -11.52
C ARG A 122 3.53 20.68 -11.95
N ALA A 123 2.62 20.48 -11.01
CA ALA A 123 1.19 20.47 -11.29
C ALA A 123 0.73 21.81 -11.88
N ALA A 124 1.18 22.94 -11.33
CA ALA A 124 0.84 24.25 -11.80
C ALA A 124 1.38 24.54 -13.23
N SER A 125 2.61 24.11 -13.51
CA SER A 125 3.27 24.43 -14.79
C SER A 125 2.96 23.45 -15.93
N SER A 126 2.67 22.19 -15.63
CA SER A 126 2.66 21.11 -16.63
C SER A 126 1.35 20.34 -16.75
N CYS A 127 0.34 20.62 -15.91
CA CYS A 127 -0.94 19.94 -15.99
C CYS A 127 -1.75 20.43 -17.21
N CYS A 128 -1.86 19.61 -18.25
CA CYS A 128 -2.59 19.92 -19.46
C CYS A 128 -4.11 19.72 -19.37
N GLN A 129 -4.67 19.41 -18.20
CA GLN A 129 -6.11 19.23 -17.95
C GLN A 129 -6.79 18.17 -18.84
N CYS A 130 -6.05 17.15 -19.29
CA CYS A 130 -6.55 16.10 -20.19
C CYS A 130 -7.58 15.14 -19.58
N ARG A 131 -7.86 15.24 -18.27
CA ARG A 131 -8.80 14.41 -17.50
C ARG A 131 -8.45 12.92 -17.41
N THR A 132 -7.39 12.42 -18.03
CA THR A 132 -7.05 10.98 -18.06
C THR A 132 -6.93 10.40 -16.65
N CYS A 133 -6.45 11.17 -15.68
CA CYS A 133 -6.37 10.74 -14.27
C CYS A 133 -7.75 10.48 -13.64
N THR A 134 -8.81 11.16 -14.10
CA THR A 134 -10.20 10.92 -13.69
C THR A 134 -10.82 9.78 -14.47
N GLU A 135 -10.65 9.77 -15.79
CA GLU A 135 -11.19 8.71 -16.66
C GLU A 135 -10.67 7.31 -16.28
N MET A 136 -9.42 7.22 -15.84
CA MET A 136 -8.81 5.96 -15.39
C MET A 136 -9.00 5.69 -13.89
N CYS A 137 -9.70 6.57 -13.15
CA CYS A 137 -9.89 6.39 -11.73
C CYS A 137 -10.95 5.31 -11.45
N PRO A 138 -10.61 4.19 -10.78
CA PRO A 138 -11.58 3.12 -10.54
C PRO A 138 -12.72 3.54 -9.61
N ARG A 139 -12.49 4.51 -8.71
CA ARG A 139 -13.55 5.06 -7.85
C ARG A 139 -14.50 5.94 -8.65
N HIS A 140 -13.99 6.82 -9.49
CA HIS A 140 -14.81 7.63 -10.40
C HIS A 140 -15.65 6.72 -11.33
N ALA A 141 -15.01 5.71 -11.92
CA ALA A 141 -15.70 4.74 -12.78
C ALA A 141 -16.84 3.97 -12.08
N LEU A 142 -16.79 3.85 -10.76
CA LEU A 142 -17.86 3.28 -9.93
C LEU A 142 -18.89 4.31 -9.43
N GLY A 143 -18.85 5.54 -9.94
CA GLY A 143 -19.78 6.61 -9.58
C GLY A 143 -19.44 7.37 -8.29
N HIS A 144 -18.26 7.15 -7.71
CA HIS A 144 -17.83 7.99 -6.58
C HIS A 144 -17.54 9.42 -7.06
N PRO A 145 -17.89 10.48 -6.29
CA PRO A 145 -17.74 11.86 -6.71
C PRO A 145 -16.31 12.39 -6.59
N ILE A 146 -15.33 11.57 -6.98
CA ILE A 146 -13.92 11.95 -7.01
C ILE A 146 -13.47 12.19 -8.44
N GLU A 147 -12.92 13.38 -8.67
CA GLU A 147 -12.39 13.81 -9.95
C GLU A 147 -10.94 14.31 -9.78
N PRO A 148 -9.94 13.43 -9.87
CA PRO A 148 -8.54 13.80 -9.70
C PRO A 148 -8.10 15.03 -10.51
N HIS A 149 -8.60 15.21 -11.75
CA HIS A 149 -8.24 16.36 -12.59
C HIS A 149 -8.71 17.69 -12.00
N ARG A 150 -9.89 17.73 -11.33
CA ARG A 150 -10.38 18.96 -10.69
C ARG A 150 -9.52 19.35 -9.50
N ILE A 151 -9.09 18.38 -8.69
CA ILE A 151 -8.17 18.63 -7.57
C ILE A 151 -6.83 19.17 -8.10
N MET A 152 -6.28 18.54 -9.15
CA MET A 152 -5.05 19.02 -9.80
C MET A 152 -5.19 20.44 -10.36
N ARG A 153 -6.34 20.77 -10.94
CA ARG A 153 -6.63 22.12 -11.45
C ARG A 153 -6.73 23.14 -10.32
N ALA A 154 -7.46 22.82 -9.27
CA ALA A 154 -7.63 23.71 -8.12
C ALA A 154 -6.28 24.01 -7.45
N VAL A 155 -5.43 23.01 -7.27
CA VAL A 155 -4.07 23.18 -6.74
C VAL A 155 -3.20 24.02 -7.68
N ALA A 156 -3.26 23.77 -8.99
CA ALA A 156 -2.47 24.50 -9.99
C ALA A 156 -2.82 25.99 -10.02
N ASN A 157 -4.09 26.32 -9.85
CA ASN A 157 -4.59 27.71 -9.92
C ASN A 157 -4.74 28.38 -8.54
N HIS A 158 -4.39 27.72 -7.46
CA HIS A 158 -4.66 28.16 -6.08
C HIS A 158 -6.15 28.51 -5.87
N ASP A 159 -7.04 27.76 -6.52
CA ASP A 159 -8.48 27.98 -6.51
C ASP A 159 -9.14 27.22 -5.36
N VAL A 160 -9.67 27.95 -4.40
CA VAL A 160 -10.40 27.44 -3.24
C VAL A 160 -11.87 27.81 -3.25
N SER A 161 -12.40 28.26 -4.39
CA SER A 161 -13.80 28.69 -4.53
C SER A 161 -14.79 27.54 -4.35
N ASP A 162 -14.40 26.31 -4.72
CA ASP A 162 -15.20 25.10 -4.55
C ASP A 162 -14.51 24.10 -3.62
N LEU A 163 -14.80 24.17 -2.33
CA LEU A 163 -14.25 23.30 -1.31
C LEU A 163 -14.69 21.82 -1.47
N SER A 164 -15.79 21.56 -2.19
CA SER A 164 -16.25 20.18 -2.42
C SER A 164 -15.24 19.37 -3.23
N VAL A 165 -14.48 20.02 -4.10
CA VAL A 165 -13.40 19.38 -4.87
C VAL A 165 -12.37 18.75 -3.96
N PHE A 166 -11.97 19.44 -2.88
CA PHE A 166 -11.00 18.93 -1.93
C PHE A 166 -11.63 17.92 -0.97
N ALA A 167 -12.88 18.14 -0.54
CA ALA A 167 -13.62 17.19 0.30
C ALA A 167 -13.76 15.82 -0.38
N ASN A 168 -13.94 15.81 -1.72
CA ASN A 168 -14.01 14.59 -2.50
C ASN A 168 -12.71 13.75 -2.51
N ALA A 169 -11.58 14.31 -2.04
CA ALA A 169 -10.36 13.54 -1.80
C ALA A 169 -10.58 12.39 -0.80
N ALA A 170 -11.56 12.50 0.10
CA ALA A 170 -11.92 11.46 1.06
C ALA A 170 -12.33 10.12 0.39
N TYR A 171 -12.87 10.16 -0.84
CA TYR A 171 -13.24 8.96 -1.59
C TYR A 171 -12.06 8.25 -2.27
N CYS A 172 -10.87 8.82 -2.25
CA CYS A 172 -9.69 8.24 -2.89
C CYS A 172 -9.30 6.91 -2.23
N SER A 173 -9.16 5.84 -3.02
CA SER A 173 -8.63 4.54 -2.56
C SER A 173 -7.09 4.47 -2.50
N SER A 174 -6.40 5.53 -2.90
CA SER A 174 -4.93 5.60 -2.95
C SER A 174 -4.26 4.54 -3.83
N CYS A 175 -4.98 3.99 -4.82
CA CYS A 175 -4.48 2.90 -5.69
C CYS A 175 -3.32 3.29 -6.62
N GLY A 176 -3.08 4.58 -6.86
CA GLY A 176 -1.95 5.06 -7.65
C GLY A 176 -2.13 5.02 -9.18
N LEU A 177 -3.25 4.55 -9.74
CA LEU A 177 -3.45 4.49 -11.19
C LEU A 177 -3.36 5.86 -11.86
N CYS A 178 -3.95 6.89 -11.26
CA CYS A 178 -3.93 8.26 -11.80
C CYS A 178 -2.50 8.82 -11.96
N GLU A 179 -1.58 8.39 -11.10
CA GLU A 179 -0.19 8.84 -11.05
C GLU A 179 0.74 7.93 -11.85
N ASN A 180 0.72 6.65 -11.53
CA ASN A 180 1.67 5.68 -12.08
C ASN A 180 1.33 5.23 -13.50
N TYR A 181 0.07 5.37 -13.92
CA TYR A 181 -0.38 4.91 -15.23
C TYR A 181 -1.02 6.01 -16.08
N ALA A 182 -1.99 6.75 -15.54
CA ALA A 182 -2.86 7.59 -16.32
C ALA A 182 -2.22 8.92 -16.76
N CYS A 183 -1.42 9.57 -15.88
CA CYS A 183 -0.89 10.90 -16.18
C CYS A 183 0.15 10.86 -17.32
N PRO A 184 -0.10 11.51 -18.49
CA PRO A 184 0.86 11.55 -19.58
C PRO A 184 2.07 12.44 -19.26
N GLN A 185 1.89 13.44 -18.38
CA GLN A 185 2.93 14.37 -17.95
C GLN A 185 3.77 13.86 -16.76
N GLY A 186 3.49 12.62 -16.26
CA GLY A 186 4.20 12.07 -15.11
C GLY A 186 4.05 12.90 -13.84
N LEU A 187 2.92 13.59 -13.67
CA LEU A 187 2.57 14.31 -12.44
C LEU A 187 2.06 13.33 -11.37
N SER A 188 1.86 13.85 -10.16
CA SER A 188 1.55 13.06 -8.96
C SER A 188 0.13 13.31 -8.39
N PRO A 189 -0.95 13.02 -9.15
CA PRO A 189 -2.31 13.27 -8.65
C PRO A 189 -2.63 12.52 -7.35
N ARG A 190 -2.21 11.25 -7.21
CA ARG A 190 -2.43 10.49 -5.98
C ARG A 190 -1.77 11.15 -4.78
N SER A 191 -0.53 11.58 -4.94
CA SER A 191 0.26 12.18 -3.86
C SER A 191 -0.36 13.51 -3.41
N VAL A 192 -0.78 14.36 -4.36
CA VAL A 192 -1.51 15.60 -4.08
C VAL A 192 -2.84 15.32 -3.38
N ILE A 193 -3.64 14.36 -3.87
CA ILE A 193 -4.91 13.98 -3.25
C ILE A 193 -4.69 13.44 -1.83
N ALA A 194 -3.59 12.71 -1.57
CA ALA A 194 -3.28 12.16 -0.26
C ALA A 194 -3.07 13.24 0.80
N GLU A 195 -2.50 14.40 0.45
CA GLU A 195 -2.36 15.53 1.38
C GLU A 195 -3.74 16.00 1.87
N PHE A 196 -4.68 16.24 0.95
CA PHE A 196 -6.05 16.65 1.32
C PHE A 196 -6.77 15.55 2.11
N LYS A 197 -6.65 14.31 1.68
CA LYS A 197 -7.25 13.16 2.38
C LYS A 197 -6.71 13.03 3.81
N ASN A 198 -5.43 13.23 4.03
CA ASN A 198 -4.82 13.19 5.35
C ASN A 198 -5.28 14.38 6.20
N GLY A 199 -5.37 15.57 5.62
CA GLY A 199 -5.92 16.76 6.29
C GLY A 199 -7.38 16.56 6.72
N LEU A 200 -8.24 16.05 5.85
CA LEU A 200 -9.63 15.71 6.17
C LEU A 200 -9.72 14.68 7.31
N ARG A 201 -8.88 13.64 7.26
CA ARG A 201 -8.84 12.63 8.33
C ARG A 201 -8.39 13.22 9.66
N ALA A 202 -7.36 14.08 9.66
CA ALA A 202 -6.90 14.77 10.86
C ALA A 202 -7.97 15.69 11.46
N ALA A 203 -8.80 16.29 10.61
CA ALA A 203 -9.96 17.09 11.03
C ALA A 203 -11.21 16.24 11.40
N GLY A 204 -11.11 14.91 11.38
CA GLY A 204 -12.23 14.00 11.66
C GLY A 204 -13.30 13.92 10.54
N ILE A 205 -13.03 14.52 9.39
CA ILE A 205 -13.97 14.57 8.25
C ILE A 205 -13.88 13.26 7.46
N ARG A 206 -15.00 12.57 7.32
CA ARG A 206 -15.11 11.34 6.53
C ARG A 206 -15.88 11.62 5.23
N ALA A 207 -15.68 10.74 4.24
CA ALA A 207 -16.48 10.76 3.04
C ALA A 207 -17.96 10.54 3.38
N PRO A 208 -18.88 11.43 2.95
CA PRO A 208 -20.31 11.22 3.16
C PRO A 208 -20.77 9.91 2.50
N LYS A 209 -21.66 9.17 3.16
CA LYS A 209 -22.33 8.02 2.55
C LYS A 209 -23.43 8.52 1.62
N THR A 210 -23.52 7.93 0.44
CA THR A 210 -24.64 8.15 -0.50
C THR A 210 -25.35 6.83 -0.74
N GLU A 211 -26.67 6.85 -0.91
CA GLU A 211 -27.47 5.63 -1.06
C GLU A 211 -27.29 4.96 -2.43
N SER A 212 -26.91 5.72 -3.44
CA SER A 212 -26.72 5.19 -4.79
C SER A 212 -25.58 5.88 -5.53
N SER A 213 -25.00 5.19 -6.49
CA SER A 213 -24.06 5.75 -7.45
C SER A 213 -24.32 5.13 -8.82
N GLU A 214 -24.31 5.97 -9.86
CA GLU A 214 -24.36 5.48 -11.23
C GLU A 214 -22.95 5.14 -11.70
N VAL A 215 -22.78 3.90 -12.12
CA VAL A 215 -21.52 3.43 -12.70
C VAL A 215 -21.36 4.07 -14.09
N VAL A 216 -20.17 4.57 -14.38
CA VAL A 216 -19.87 5.16 -15.70
C VAL A 216 -20.10 4.10 -16.79
N PRO A 217 -20.93 4.36 -17.82
CA PRO A 217 -21.35 3.34 -18.80
C PRO A 217 -20.20 2.66 -19.53
N ASP A 218 -19.12 3.39 -19.84
CA ASP A 218 -17.93 2.90 -20.56
C ASP A 218 -16.79 2.42 -19.64
N ARG A 219 -17.08 2.13 -18.37
CA ARG A 219 -16.12 1.67 -17.37
C ARG A 219 -15.23 0.53 -17.86
N GLU A 220 -15.79 -0.44 -18.57
CA GLU A 220 -15.05 -1.62 -19.02
C GLU A 220 -13.94 -1.24 -20.02
N LEU A 221 -14.14 -0.20 -20.82
CA LEU A 221 -13.16 0.31 -21.79
C LEU A 221 -12.04 1.13 -21.10
N LYS A 222 -12.27 1.59 -19.86
CA LYS A 222 -11.36 2.44 -19.10
C LYS A 222 -10.45 1.66 -18.13
N LYS A 223 -10.48 0.33 -18.17
CA LYS A 223 -9.60 -0.50 -17.34
C LYS A 223 -8.15 -0.45 -17.82
N ALA A 224 -7.21 -0.27 -16.90
CA ALA A 224 -5.79 -0.31 -17.21
C ALA A 224 -5.35 -1.76 -17.52
N PRO A 225 -4.80 -2.05 -18.72
CA PRO A 225 -4.28 -3.39 -19.03
C PRO A 225 -3.05 -3.70 -18.17
N VAL A 226 -3.08 -4.82 -17.44
CA VAL A 226 -2.03 -5.19 -16.47
C VAL A 226 -0.65 -5.26 -17.11
N LYS A 227 -0.52 -5.83 -18.30
CA LYS A 227 0.77 -5.89 -19.02
C LYS A 227 1.35 -4.51 -19.29
N ARG A 228 0.51 -3.56 -19.73
CA ARG A 228 0.95 -2.17 -19.95
C ARG A 228 1.31 -1.47 -18.64
N LEU A 229 0.57 -1.74 -17.57
CA LEU A 229 0.88 -1.21 -16.25
C LEU A 229 2.26 -1.69 -15.77
N LYS A 230 2.54 -3.00 -15.84
CA LYS A 230 3.86 -3.57 -15.49
C LYS A 230 4.98 -2.94 -16.31
N ALA A 231 4.80 -2.80 -17.63
CA ALA A 231 5.78 -2.16 -18.50
C ALA A 231 6.00 -0.68 -18.12
N LYS A 232 4.92 0.06 -17.87
CA LYS A 232 5.01 1.48 -17.48
C LYS A 232 5.67 1.70 -16.13
N LEU A 233 5.53 0.74 -15.22
CA LEU A 233 6.22 0.73 -13.93
C LEU A 233 7.68 0.27 -14.02
N GLY A 234 8.14 -0.25 -15.16
CA GLY A 234 9.47 -0.82 -15.31
C GLY A 234 9.64 -2.19 -14.65
N LEU A 235 8.51 -2.91 -14.42
CA LEU A 235 8.52 -4.15 -13.64
C LEU A 235 8.37 -5.41 -14.51
N TYR A 236 8.33 -5.27 -15.82
CA TYR A 236 8.08 -6.41 -16.72
C TYR A 236 9.13 -7.52 -16.57
N GLN A 237 10.40 -7.16 -16.41
CA GLN A 237 11.50 -8.10 -16.20
C GLN A 237 11.47 -8.82 -14.86
N TYR A 238 10.78 -8.25 -13.86
CA TYR A 238 10.65 -8.84 -12.51
C TYR A 238 9.35 -9.65 -12.34
N ASP A 239 8.56 -9.78 -13.41
CA ASP A 239 7.33 -10.58 -13.42
C ASP A 239 7.65 -12.06 -13.63
N VAL A 240 8.36 -12.62 -12.67
CA VAL A 240 8.83 -14.01 -12.67
C VAL A 240 8.18 -14.80 -11.54
N PRO A 241 8.07 -16.14 -11.68
CA PRO A 241 7.55 -16.99 -10.62
C PRO A 241 8.40 -16.85 -9.34
N ALA A 242 7.74 -16.70 -8.20
CA ALA A 242 8.33 -16.72 -6.87
C ALA A 242 7.73 -17.89 -6.07
N PRO A 243 8.23 -19.13 -6.28
CA PRO A 243 7.65 -20.32 -5.69
C PRO A 243 7.74 -20.28 -4.16
N PHE A 244 6.76 -20.88 -3.50
CA PHE A 244 6.82 -21.04 -2.05
C PHE A 244 7.88 -22.09 -1.71
N ILE A 245 8.77 -21.73 -0.82
CA ILE A 245 9.78 -22.63 -0.23
C ILE A 245 9.53 -22.67 1.27
N ASP A 246 9.30 -23.86 1.81
CA ASP A 246 9.05 -24.03 3.23
C ASP A 246 10.37 -23.98 4.03
N THR A 247 10.93 -22.79 4.04
CA THR A 247 12.09 -22.44 4.86
C THR A 247 11.77 -21.18 5.66
N THR A 248 12.40 -21.09 6.83
CA THR A 248 12.20 -19.98 7.75
C THR A 248 13.57 -19.45 8.16
N PRO A 249 13.81 -18.12 8.17
CA PRO A 249 15.07 -17.60 8.63
C PRO A 249 15.28 -17.90 10.10
N VAL A 250 16.53 -18.24 10.46
CA VAL A 250 16.95 -18.38 11.86
C VAL A 250 17.18 -16.97 12.41
N THR A 251 16.19 -16.45 13.11
CA THR A 251 16.22 -15.10 13.67
C THR A 251 16.57 -15.15 15.14
N LYS A 252 17.66 -14.48 15.53
CA LYS A 252 18.10 -14.37 16.93
C LYS A 252 17.37 -13.27 17.68
N TYR A 253 17.01 -12.20 16.98
CA TYR A 253 16.36 -11.01 17.52
C TYR A 253 15.15 -10.66 16.67
N VAL A 254 14.04 -10.29 17.32
CA VAL A 254 12.84 -9.79 16.67
C VAL A 254 12.47 -8.44 17.24
N LYS A 255 12.07 -7.50 16.36
CA LYS A 255 11.52 -6.21 16.76
C LYS A 255 10.03 -6.17 16.43
N ILE A 256 9.21 -6.39 17.43
CA ILE A 256 7.75 -6.47 17.27
C ILE A 256 7.12 -5.12 17.61
N LEU A 257 6.40 -4.54 16.64
CA LEU A 257 5.66 -3.30 16.84
C LEU A 257 4.39 -3.59 17.63
N MET A 258 4.11 -2.79 18.66
CA MET A 258 2.91 -2.93 19.49
C MET A 258 1.63 -2.39 18.82
N SER A 259 1.75 -1.82 17.62
CA SER A 259 0.62 -1.38 16.79
C SER A 259 0.87 -1.83 15.34
N GLN A 260 0.14 -2.84 14.87
CA GLN A 260 0.27 -3.40 13.52
C GLN A 260 -1.07 -3.47 12.77
N HIS A 261 -2.16 -3.03 13.36
CA HIS A 261 -3.53 -3.04 12.81
C HIS A 261 -4.33 -1.82 13.27
N ILE A 262 -5.61 -1.76 12.89
CA ILE A 262 -6.46 -0.58 13.11
C ILE A 262 -6.86 -0.41 14.59
N GLY A 263 -6.84 -1.48 15.39
CA GLY A 263 -7.19 -1.45 16.80
C GLY A 263 -6.25 -0.62 17.68
N ALA A 264 -6.49 -0.63 18.96
CA ALA A 264 -5.64 0.05 19.94
C ALA A 264 -4.22 -0.56 19.97
N PRO A 265 -3.18 0.24 20.20
CA PRO A 265 -1.85 -0.31 20.43
C PRO A 265 -1.83 -1.13 21.73
N CYS A 266 -1.06 -2.22 21.73
CA CYS A 266 -0.83 -3.02 22.95
C CYS A 266 0.17 -2.34 23.87
N THR A 267 -0.05 -2.50 25.18
CA THR A 267 0.96 -2.19 26.20
C THR A 267 1.90 -3.38 26.33
N PRO A 268 3.23 -3.21 26.19
CA PRO A 268 4.17 -4.32 26.31
C PRO A 268 4.21 -4.89 27.74
N SER A 269 4.18 -6.21 27.85
CA SER A 269 4.37 -6.96 29.11
C SER A 269 5.80 -7.43 29.33
N VAL A 270 6.67 -7.19 28.34
CA VAL A 270 8.09 -7.55 28.34
C VAL A 270 8.95 -6.31 28.08
N LYS A 271 10.23 -6.37 28.40
CA LYS A 271 11.19 -5.27 28.16
C LYS A 271 12.07 -5.57 26.94
N PRO A 272 12.59 -4.54 26.27
CA PRO A 272 13.62 -4.75 25.24
C PRO A 272 14.81 -5.52 25.78
N GLY A 273 15.21 -6.60 25.10
CA GLY A 273 16.30 -7.50 25.52
C GLY A 273 15.83 -8.77 26.20
N ASP A 274 14.57 -8.89 26.57
CA ASP A 274 14.04 -10.12 27.15
C ASP A 274 14.00 -11.26 26.12
N THR A 275 14.29 -12.47 26.58
CA THR A 275 14.12 -13.69 25.79
C THR A 275 12.67 -14.15 25.86
N VAL A 276 12.06 -14.35 24.69
CA VAL A 276 10.65 -14.75 24.57
C VAL A 276 10.51 -16.02 23.71
N ALA A 277 9.51 -16.85 24.02
CA ALA A 277 9.18 -18.01 23.23
C ALA A 277 8.18 -17.66 22.10
N VAL A 278 8.20 -18.43 21.01
CA VAL A 278 7.22 -18.27 19.93
C VAL A 278 5.81 -18.55 20.46
N GLY A 279 4.90 -17.61 20.27
CA GLY A 279 3.53 -17.68 20.79
C GLY A 279 3.35 -17.15 22.22
N GLN A 280 4.41 -16.73 22.88
CA GLN A 280 4.32 -16.06 24.18
C GLN A 280 3.60 -14.71 24.05
N VAL A 281 2.73 -14.39 25.01
CA VAL A 281 2.12 -13.06 25.12
C VAL A 281 3.20 -12.05 25.49
N ILE A 282 3.38 -11.03 24.67
CA ILE A 282 4.39 -9.97 24.83
C ILE A 282 3.77 -8.60 25.05
N GLY A 283 2.48 -8.50 24.95
CA GLY A 283 1.71 -7.28 25.17
C GLY A 283 0.23 -7.53 25.10
N ASP A 284 -0.54 -6.65 25.73
CA ASP A 284 -2.00 -6.74 25.78
C ASP A 284 -2.62 -5.33 25.74
N SER A 285 -3.94 -5.26 25.61
CA SER A 285 -4.68 -4.00 25.59
C SER A 285 -6.06 -4.19 26.21
N ASP A 286 -6.45 -3.27 27.09
CA ASP A 286 -7.80 -3.21 27.65
C ASP A 286 -8.85 -2.70 26.66
N LYS A 287 -8.40 -2.26 25.47
CA LYS A 287 -9.26 -1.74 24.40
C LYS A 287 -9.34 -2.73 23.25
N PHE A 288 -10.31 -2.53 22.38
CA PHE A 288 -10.44 -3.30 21.15
C PHE A 288 -9.17 -3.18 20.29
N VAL A 289 -8.59 -4.33 19.97
CA VAL A 289 -7.33 -4.47 19.21
C VAL A 289 -7.63 -4.97 17.81
#